data_c21a845ffa59e36151e6ab2f088b8c70
#
_entry.id   c21a845ffa59e36151e6ab2f088b8c70
#
_cell.length_a   1.000
_cell.length_b   1.000
_cell.length_c   1.000
_cell.angle_alpha   90.00
_cell.angle_beta   90.00
_cell.angle_gamma   90.00
#
_symmetry.space_group_name_H-M   'P 1'
#
loop_
_entity.id
_entity.type
_entity.pdbx_description
1 polymer ?
#
loop_
_entity_poly.entity_id
_entity_poly.type
_entity_poly.pdbx_seq_one_letter_code
_entity_poly.pdbx_strand_id
1 'polypeptide(L)'
;MAKRLAPIGVLILLVTFAASAGDIARFMNLGFSPDSRYFMFGQFGIQEKSSTPWAETSIVDVKANAFVPHGVHRVSSSQQVDPGSDGIGALFDAVAESRAQKLQYRIQHMLTGRMLYILVDGAAAPDTVDFRDFQTGRSYEVTLSQTPPSGEAGASYGLAISVTDKDGVVHTCKAGNPALRRSGVKAYHVKEIILAPDNASLVFLVQKEQQDTRGNNVRYMIETVGIN
;
A
#
# COMPACT_ATOMS: atom_id res chain seq x y z
N MET A 1 -8.42 9.69 -73.95
CA MET A 1 -8.79 8.73 -72.93
C MET A 1 -8.20 9.21 -71.59
N ALA A 2 -8.99 9.85 -70.77
CA ALA A 2 -8.55 10.37 -69.47
C ALA A 2 -8.97 9.38 -68.39
N LYS A 3 -8.01 8.75 -67.71
CA LYS A 3 -8.25 7.86 -66.58
C LYS A 3 -8.51 8.71 -65.32
N ARG A 4 -9.72 8.63 -64.79
CA ARG A 4 -10.12 9.23 -63.50
C ARG A 4 -9.56 8.33 -62.39
N LEU A 5 -8.60 8.83 -61.61
CA LEU A 5 -8.19 8.26 -60.33
C LEU A 5 -9.22 8.67 -59.26
N ALA A 6 -9.89 7.69 -58.68
CA ALA A 6 -10.74 7.89 -57.52
C ALA A 6 -9.86 7.96 -56.24
N PRO A 7 -10.04 8.92 -55.33
CA PRO A 7 -9.34 8.95 -54.08
C PRO A 7 -9.93 7.89 -53.12
N ILE A 8 -9.10 6.92 -52.75
CA ILE A 8 -9.40 5.96 -51.67
C ILE A 8 -9.27 6.73 -50.36
N GLY A 9 -10.41 7.10 -49.78
CA GLY A 9 -10.46 7.66 -48.42
C GLY A 9 -10.17 6.57 -47.41
N VAL A 10 -9.00 6.61 -46.81
CA VAL A 10 -8.66 5.75 -45.65
C VAL A 10 -9.39 6.29 -44.41
N LEU A 11 -10.49 5.64 -44.08
CA LEU A 11 -11.21 5.89 -42.81
C LEU A 11 -10.41 5.31 -41.66
N ILE A 12 -9.60 6.12 -40.99
CA ILE A 12 -8.92 5.72 -39.74
C ILE A 12 -9.99 5.67 -38.65
N LEU A 13 -10.40 4.45 -38.31
CA LEU A 13 -11.26 4.15 -37.18
C LEU A 13 -10.43 4.35 -35.89
N LEU A 14 -10.55 5.53 -35.25
CA LEU A 14 -10.04 5.80 -33.93
C LEU A 14 -10.82 4.92 -32.92
N VAL A 15 -10.33 3.74 -32.63
CA VAL A 15 -10.82 2.93 -31.51
C VAL A 15 -10.32 3.61 -30.24
N THR A 16 -11.15 4.43 -29.64
CA THR A 16 -10.93 4.95 -28.27
C THR A 16 -11.10 3.77 -27.32
N PHE A 17 -9.99 3.17 -26.91
CA PHE A 17 -9.99 2.31 -25.74
C PHE A 17 -10.37 3.22 -24.56
N ALA A 18 -11.54 3.01 -23.99
CA ALA A 18 -11.85 3.56 -22.69
C ALA A 18 -10.83 2.96 -21.72
N ALA A 19 -9.79 3.72 -21.38
CA ALA A 19 -8.86 3.35 -20.34
C ALA A 19 -9.69 3.24 -19.05
N SER A 20 -9.95 2.00 -18.62
CA SER A 20 -10.57 1.73 -17.33
C SER A 20 -9.51 2.02 -16.26
N ALA A 21 -9.48 3.24 -15.76
CA ALA A 21 -8.59 3.67 -14.71
C ALA A 21 -9.29 3.40 -13.38
N GLY A 22 -8.70 2.58 -12.52
CA GLY A 22 -9.17 2.40 -11.14
C GLY A 22 -8.64 3.51 -10.23
N ASP A 23 -9.24 3.65 -9.07
CA ASP A 23 -8.78 4.57 -8.02
C ASP A 23 -7.54 3.98 -7.33
N ILE A 24 -6.36 4.46 -7.71
CA ILE A 24 -5.06 4.01 -7.20
C ILE A 24 -4.61 4.95 -6.09
N ALA A 25 -4.57 4.43 -4.86
CA ALA A 25 -3.98 5.14 -3.73
C ALA A 25 -2.46 5.27 -3.89
N ARG A 26 -1.92 6.37 -3.38
CA ARG A 26 -0.49 6.53 -3.10
C ARG A 26 -0.24 6.37 -1.61
N PHE A 27 0.87 5.76 -1.26
CA PHE A 27 1.29 5.56 0.12
C PHE A 27 2.30 6.64 0.53
N MET A 28 2.25 7.02 1.81
CA MET A 28 3.23 7.89 2.44
C MET A 28 3.59 7.38 3.83
N ASN A 29 4.87 7.07 4.04
CA ASN A 29 5.42 6.81 5.38
C ASN A 29 5.50 8.15 6.13
N LEU A 30 4.74 8.29 7.20
CA LEU A 30 4.68 9.50 8.03
C LEU A 30 5.52 9.38 9.32
N GLY A 31 6.23 8.26 9.50
CA GLY A 31 7.23 8.10 10.54
C GLY A 31 6.80 7.30 11.75
N PHE A 32 7.75 7.10 12.65
CA PHE A 32 7.62 6.35 13.89
C PHE A 32 7.68 7.26 15.12
N SER A 33 7.23 6.71 16.24
CA SER A 33 7.59 7.23 17.57
C SER A 33 9.05 6.91 17.89
N PRO A 34 9.73 7.67 18.80
CA PRO A 34 11.14 7.45 19.15
C PRO A 34 11.43 6.05 19.71
N ASP A 35 10.47 5.41 20.33
CA ASP A 35 10.54 4.06 20.86
C ASP A 35 10.12 2.97 19.86
N SER A 36 9.89 3.35 18.60
CA SER A 36 9.42 2.49 17.50
C SER A 36 8.09 1.78 17.75
N ARG A 37 7.40 2.11 18.85
CA ARG A 37 6.14 1.47 19.24
C ARG A 37 4.98 1.85 18.32
N TYR A 38 4.97 3.06 17.80
CA TYR A 38 3.90 3.56 16.95
C TYR A 38 4.45 3.94 15.59
N PHE A 39 3.69 3.55 14.56
CA PHE A 39 3.98 3.89 13.17
C PHE A 39 2.80 4.63 12.57
N MET A 40 3.07 5.77 11.94
CA MET A 40 2.06 6.55 11.22
C MET A 40 2.29 6.45 9.72
N PHE A 41 1.22 6.27 8.98
CA PHE A 41 1.24 6.32 7.52
C PHE A 41 0.03 7.06 6.98
N GLY A 42 0.12 7.46 5.72
CA GLY A 42 -0.98 8.03 4.96
C GLY A 42 -1.19 7.31 3.65
N GLN A 43 -2.42 7.31 3.17
CA GLN A 43 -2.75 6.98 1.80
C GLN A 43 -3.68 8.03 1.24
N PHE A 44 -3.53 8.36 -0.03
CA PHE A 44 -4.26 9.43 -0.68
C PHE A 44 -4.39 9.17 -2.17
N GLY A 45 -5.31 9.87 -2.81
CA GLY A 45 -5.54 9.76 -4.24
C GLY A 45 -6.70 10.63 -4.69
N ILE A 46 -7.09 10.42 -5.93
CA ILE A 46 -8.27 11.04 -6.54
C ILE A 46 -9.32 9.97 -6.72
N GLN A 47 -10.54 10.23 -6.27
CA GLN A 47 -11.68 9.39 -6.58
C GLN A 47 -12.01 9.51 -8.06
N GLU A 48 -11.84 8.46 -8.83
CA GLU A 48 -12.05 8.49 -10.29
C GLU A 48 -13.45 9.00 -10.68
N LYS A 49 -14.46 8.56 -9.93
CA LYS A 49 -15.87 8.87 -10.24
C LYS A 49 -16.22 10.35 -10.10
N SER A 50 -15.65 11.02 -9.11
CA SER A 50 -15.98 12.41 -8.75
C SER A 50 -14.87 13.39 -9.07
N SER A 51 -13.68 12.92 -9.44
CA SER A 51 -12.46 13.75 -9.59
C SER A 51 -12.14 14.54 -8.32
N THR A 52 -12.49 14.01 -7.14
CA THR A 52 -12.27 14.67 -5.86
C THR A 52 -11.12 14.02 -5.10
N PRO A 53 -10.21 14.81 -4.48
CA PRO A 53 -9.13 14.28 -3.69
C PRO A 53 -9.64 13.71 -2.36
N TRP A 54 -8.98 12.67 -1.92
CA TRP A 54 -9.21 12.04 -0.62
C TRP A 54 -7.88 11.63 0.01
N ALA A 55 -7.86 11.54 1.32
CA ALA A 55 -6.74 10.98 2.08
C ALA A 55 -7.22 10.31 3.37
N GLU A 56 -6.40 9.39 3.84
CA GLU A 56 -6.52 8.75 5.14
C GLU A 56 -5.15 8.72 5.80
N THR A 57 -5.06 9.17 7.05
CA THR A 57 -3.88 8.92 7.90
C THR A 57 -4.24 7.93 8.98
N SER A 58 -3.29 7.09 9.34
CA SER A 58 -3.49 6.03 10.34
C SER A 58 -2.26 5.87 11.22
N ILE A 59 -2.48 5.60 12.52
CA ILE A 59 -1.43 5.27 13.48
C ILE A 59 -1.65 3.83 13.96
N VAL A 60 -0.59 3.02 13.89
CA VAL A 60 -0.57 1.61 14.29
C VAL A 60 0.31 1.42 15.51
N ASP A 61 -0.15 0.68 16.51
CA ASP A 61 0.70 0.09 17.55
C ASP A 61 1.42 -1.11 16.92
N VAL A 62 2.72 -0.97 16.71
CA VAL A 62 3.58 -1.93 16.00
C VAL A 62 3.60 -3.29 16.71
N LYS A 63 3.60 -3.30 18.04
CA LYS A 63 3.61 -4.53 18.82
C LYS A 63 2.26 -5.26 18.79
N ALA A 64 1.17 -4.49 18.81
CA ALA A 64 -0.18 -5.04 18.79
C ALA A 64 -0.68 -5.39 17.39
N ASN A 65 -0.02 -4.92 16.34
CA ASN A 65 -0.48 -4.99 14.94
C ASN A 65 -1.93 -4.48 14.81
N ALA A 66 -2.22 -3.33 15.39
CA ALA A 66 -3.57 -2.78 15.45
C ALA A 66 -3.55 -1.25 15.38
N PHE A 67 -4.62 -0.67 14.84
CA PHE A 67 -4.82 0.77 14.90
C PHE A 67 -5.00 1.23 16.34
N VAL A 68 -4.37 2.36 16.69
CA VAL A 68 -4.57 2.97 18.00
C VAL A 68 -5.98 3.62 18.09
N PRO A 69 -6.53 3.77 19.29
CA PRO A 69 -7.80 4.51 19.47
C PRO A 69 -7.74 5.90 18.84
N HIS A 70 -8.76 6.22 18.04
CA HIS A 70 -8.85 7.50 17.30
C HIS A 70 -7.65 7.79 16.38
N GLY A 71 -6.90 6.76 15.99
CA GLY A 71 -5.70 6.90 15.16
C GLY A 71 -5.96 6.98 13.66
N VAL A 72 -7.20 6.94 13.20
CA VAL A 72 -7.57 7.00 11.78
C VAL A 72 -8.33 8.29 11.50
N HIS A 73 -7.79 9.11 10.59
CA HIS A 73 -8.41 10.35 10.12
C HIS A 73 -8.61 10.29 8.61
N ARG A 74 -9.80 10.68 8.17
CA ARG A 74 -10.18 10.66 6.76
C ARG A 74 -10.64 12.03 6.32
N VAL A 75 -10.07 12.49 5.21
CA VAL A 75 -10.45 13.73 4.55
C VAL A 75 -10.91 13.39 3.14
N SER A 76 -11.99 14.02 2.72
CA SER A 76 -12.50 13.96 1.36
C SER A 76 -12.97 15.35 0.96
N SER A 77 -12.41 15.89 -0.10
CA SER A 77 -12.84 17.18 -0.65
C SER A 77 -14.11 17.01 -1.49
N SER A 78 -14.98 18.00 -1.46
CA SER A 78 -16.07 18.13 -2.43
C SER A 78 -15.65 18.87 -3.69
N GLN A 79 -14.48 19.52 -3.69
CA GLN A 79 -13.95 20.26 -4.82
C GLN A 79 -13.25 19.30 -5.77
N GLN A 80 -13.66 19.34 -7.04
CA GLN A 80 -12.99 18.63 -8.11
C GLN A 80 -11.62 19.24 -8.39
N VAL A 81 -10.69 18.40 -8.84
CA VAL A 81 -9.34 18.81 -9.23
C VAL A 81 -9.13 18.56 -10.72
N ASP A 82 -8.20 19.32 -11.29
CA ASP A 82 -7.83 19.20 -12.70
C ASP A 82 -7.18 17.83 -13.00
N PRO A 83 -7.30 17.35 -14.24
CA PRO A 83 -6.57 16.16 -14.68
C PRO A 83 -5.07 16.29 -14.47
N GLY A 84 -4.45 15.24 -13.90
CA GLY A 84 -3.04 15.22 -13.55
C GLY A 84 -2.72 15.64 -12.12
N SER A 85 -3.70 16.13 -11.35
CA SER A 85 -3.54 16.32 -9.89
C SER A 85 -3.33 14.99 -9.18
N ASP A 86 -2.60 15.00 -8.07
CA ASP A 86 -2.25 13.76 -7.34
C ASP A 86 -3.00 13.57 -6.00
N GLY A 87 -3.71 14.60 -5.55
CA GLY A 87 -4.49 14.56 -4.31
C GLY A 87 -3.67 14.77 -3.03
N ILE A 88 -2.38 15.07 -3.11
CA ILE A 88 -1.50 15.22 -1.94
C ILE A 88 -1.97 16.32 -0.98
N GLY A 89 -2.67 17.35 -1.46
CA GLY A 89 -3.28 18.38 -0.61
C GLY A 89 -4.20 17.79 0.46
N ALA A 90 -5.03 16.81 0.09
CA ALA A 90 -5.90 16.12 1.04
C ALA A 90 -5.10 15.36 2.12
N LEU A 91 -3.90 14.84 1.78
CA LEU A 91 -3.03 14.23 2.77
C LEU A 91 -2.52 15.24 3.81
N PHE A 92 -2.14 16.44 3.37
CA PHE A 92 -1.72 17.49 4.31
C PHE A 92 -2.85 17.90 5.26
N ASP A 93 -4.08 17.99 4.77
CA ASP A 93 -5.25 18.24 5.60
C ASP A 93 -5.49 17.10 6.61
N ALA A 94 -5.41 15.85 6.18
CA ALA A 94 -5.54 14.69 7.06
C ALA A 94 -4.43 14.62 8.13
N VAL A 95 -3.20 15.00 7.79
CA VAL A 95 -2.07 15.12 8.74
C VAL A 95 -2.34 16.26 9.75
N ALA A 96 -2.90 17.37 9.30
CA ALA A 96 -3.27 18.48 10.20
C ALA A 96 -4.38 18.08 11.19
N GLU A 97 -5.42 17.37 10.72
CA GLU A 97 -6.48 16.84 11.58
C GLU A 97 -5.98 15.81 12.59
N SER A 98 -4.99 15.00 12.23
CA SER A 98 -4.38 13.99 13.12
C SER A 98 -3.40 14.56 14.16
N ARG A 99 -3.26 15.90 14.26
CA ARG A 99 -2.26 16.55 15.10
C ARG A 99 -2.28 16.11 16.56
N ALA A 100 -3.47 15.97 17.15
CA ALA A 100 -3.62 15.58 18.56
C ALA A 100 -3.06 14.17 18.81
N GLN A 101 -3.41 13.22 17.95
CA GLN A 101 -2.95 11.82 18.02
C GLN A 101 -1.46 11.73 17.72
N LYS A 102 -0.98 12.48 16.72
CA LYS A 102 0.45 12.56 16.40
C LYS A 102 1.28 13.00 17.61
N LEU A 103 0.83 14.00 18.35
CA LEU A 103 1.49 14.46 19.59
C LEU A 103 1.37 13.42 20.71
N GLN A 104 0.18 12.85 20.92
CA GLN A 104 -0.07 11.81 21.93
C GLN A 104 0.84 10.60 21.74
N TYR A 105 0.98 10.10 20.52
CA TYR A 105 1.80 8.94 20.17
C TYR A 105 3.24 9.30 19.77
N ARG A 106 3.62 10.60 19.93
CA ARG A 106 4.97 11.12 19.72
C ARG A 106 5.55 10.80 18.34
N ILE A 107 4.73 10.81 17.30
CA ILE A 107 5.17 10.52 15.93
C ILE A 107 6.16 11.60 15.45
N GLN A 108 7.28 11.15 14.89
CA GLN A 108 8.33 12.00 14.32
C GLN A 108 8.50 11.67 12.84
N HIS A 109 8.21 12.61 11.97
CA HIS A 109 8.25 12.42 10.52
C HIS A 109 9.65 12.11 9.96
N MET A 110 10.71 12.40 10.71
CA MET A 110 12.08 12.09 10.32
C MET A 110 12.53 10.68 10.72
N LEU A 111 11.75 9.96 11.53
CA LEU A 111 12.02 8.58 11.92
C LEU A 111 11.20 7.64 11.04
N THR A 112 11.64 7.43 9.82
CA THR A 112 10.90 6.63 8.81
C THR A 112 11.23 5.15 8.83
N GLY A 113 12.18 4.71 9.67
CA GLY A 113 12.74 3.37 9.59
C GLY A 113 13.60 3.20 8.33
N ARG A 114 13.88 1.95 7.98
CA ARG A 114 14.70 1.65 6.81
C ARG A 114 13.97 0.69 5.87
N MET A 115 13.77 1.12 4.65
CA MET A 115 13.18 0.28 3.60
C MET A 115 14.14 -0.85 3.24
N LEU A 116 13.70 -2.10 3.38
CA LEU A 116 14.46 -3.30 3.05
C LEU A 116 14.06 -3.88 1.70
N TYR A 117 12.80 -3.73 1.31
CA TYR A 117 12.25 -4.23 0.06
C TYR A 117 11.20 -3.28 -0.49
N ILE A 118 11.16 -3.16 -1.81
CA ILE A 118 10.11 -2.45 -2.56
C ILE A 118 9.78 -3.20 -3.85
N LEU A 119 8.50 -3.42 -4.08
CA LEU A 119 7.98 -3.87 -5.37
C LEU A 119 7.83 -2.65 -6.28
N VAL A 120 8.61 -2.62 -7.35
CA VAL A 120 8.56 -1.54 -8.35
C VAL A 120 7.26 -1.64 -9.15
N ASP A 121 6.65 -0.47 -9.46
CA ASP A 121 5.42 -0.43 -10.24
C ASP A 121 5.62 -1.06 -11.62
N GLY A 122 4.66 -1.88 -12.02
CA GLY A 122 4.71 -2.64 -13.27
C GLY A 122 5.51 -3.94 -13.21
N ALA A 123 6.25 -4.21 -12.12
CA ALA A 123 6.88 -5.52 -11.93
C ALA A 123 5.86 -6.57 -11.47
N ALA A 124 6.08 -7.82 -11.87
CA ALA A 124 5.30 -8.94 -11.35
C ALA A 124 5.59 -9.11 -9.85
N ALA A 125 4.53 -9.17 -9.04
CA ALA A 125 4.68 -9.38 -7.60
C ALA A 125 5.01 -10.86 -7.32
N PRO A 126 6.16 -11.16 -6.68
CA PRO A 126 6.48 -12.52 -6.29
C PRO A 126 5.69 -12.92 -5.03
N ASP A 127 5.36 -14.21 -4.92
CA ASP A 127 4.77 -14.77 -3.70
C ASP A 127 5.80 -14.89 -2.57
N THR A 128 7.07 -15.07 -2.92
CA THR A 128 8.20 -15.14 -1.97
C THR A 128 9.26 -14.11 -2.35
N VAL A 129 9.73 -13.35 -1.38
CA VAL A 129 10.85 -12.41 -1.51
C VAL A 129 11.96 -12.79 -0.55
N ASP A 130 13.19 -12.86 -1.10
CA ASP A 130 14.42 -13.11 -0.36
C ASP A 130 15.32 -11.90 -0.48
N PHE A 131 15.83 -11.40 0.64
CA PHE A 131 16.76 -10.27 0.63
C PHE A 131 17.66 -10.28 1.86
N ARG A 132 18.78 -9.55 1.77
CA ARG A 132 19.74 -9.40 2.85
C ARG A 132 19.87 -7.94 3.24
N ASP A 133 19.82 -7.69 4.53
CA ASP A 133 20.17 -6.40 5.12
C ASP A 133 21.67 -6.37 5.47
N PHE A 134 22.44 -5.62 4.69
CA PHE A 134 23.88 -5.52 4.88
C PHE A 134 24.30 -4.71 6.11
N GLN A 135 23.40 -3.91 6.70
CA GLN A 135 23.69 -3.15 7.90
C GLN A 135 23.61 -4.00 9.16
N THR A 136 22.59 -4.85 9.27
CA THR A 136 22.42 -5.76 10.41
C THR A 136 23.05 -7.13 10.19
N GLY A 137 23.38 -7.47 8.93
CA GLY A 137 23.85 -8.79 8.53
C GLY A 137 22.75 -9.86 8.48
N ARG A 138 21.48 -9.49 8.73
CA ARG A 138 20.32 -10.39 8.69
C ARG A 138 19.89 -10.70 7.26
N SER A 139 19.41 -11.92 7.05
CA SER A 139 18.70 -12.32 5.83
C SER A 139 17.24 -12.59 6.14
N TYR A 140 16.38 -12.29 5.16
CA TYR A 140 14.94 -12.38 5.31
C TYR A 140 14.35 -13.18 4.16
N GLU A 141 13.44 -14.09 4.48
CA GLU A 141 12.55 -14.75 3.54
C GLU A 141 11.12 -14.44 3.96
N VAL A 142 10.33 -13.90 3.05
CA VAL A 142 8.93 -13.53 3.29
C VAL A 142 8.06 -14.16 2.22
N THR A 143 7.14 -15.04 2.65
CA THR A 143 6.18 -15.70 1.75
C THR A 143 4.78 -15.19 2.03
N LEU A 144 4.14 -14.65 0.99
CA LEU A 144 2.73 -14.29 0.96
C LEU A 144 1.92 -15.49 0.48
N SER A 145 1.07 -16.03 1.36
CA SER A 145 0.08 -17.04 0.99
C SER A 145 -1.30 -16.42 0.97
N GLN A 146 -2.03 -16.54 -0.13
CA GLN A 146 -3.36 -15.97 -0.23
C GLN A 146 -4.38 -16.99 -0.71
N THR A 147 -5.62 -16.85 -0.20
CA THR A 147 -6.76 -17.61 -0.69
C THR A 147 -7.53 -16.71 -1.65
N PRO A 148 -7.68 -17.12 -2.93
CA PRO A 148 -8.36 -16.30 -3.91
C PRO A 148 -9.84 -16.10 -3.56
N PRO A 149 -10.50 -15.09 -4.15
CA PRO A 149 -11.91 -14.86 -3.92
C PRO A 149 -12.75 -16.05 -4.40
N SER A 150 -13.84 -16.34 -3.68
CA SER A 150 -14.81 -17.37 -4.02
C SER A 150 -16.22 -16.77 -3.89
N GLY A 151 -16.86 -16.51 -5.01
CA GLY A 151 -18.13 -15.78 -5.05
C GLY A 151 -17.99 -14.39 -4.42
N GLU A 152 -18.92 -14.03 -3.53
CA GLU A 152 -18.90 -12.75 -2.81
C GLU A 152 -17.86 -12.70 -1.66
N ALA A 153 -17.36 -13.86 -1.25
CA ALA A 153 -16.32 -13.95 -0.23
C ALA A 153 -14.95 -13.59 -0.86
N GLY A 154 -14.51 -12.37 -0.70
CA GLY A 154 -13.25 -11.89 -1.24
C GLY A 154 -12.02 -12.70 -0.82
N ALA A 155 -10.83 -12.23 -1.15
CA ALA A 155 -9.57 -12.88 -0.82
C ALA A 155 -9.18 -12.71 0.66
N SER A 156 -8.33 -13.62 1.16
CA SER A 156 -7.62 -13.51 2.43
C SER A 156 -6.13 -13.81 2.23
N TYR A 157 -5.29 -13.43 3.18
CA TYR A 157 -3.85 -13.68 3.11
C TYR A 157 -3.22 -13.89 4.48
N GLY A 158 -2.04 -14.50 4.45
CA GLY A 158 -1.10 -14.57 5.56
C GLY A 158 0.33 -14.39 5.06
N LEU A 159 1.19 -13.91 5.93
CA LEU A 159 2.62 -13.78 5.72
C LEU A 159 3.35 -14.77 6.62
N ALA A 160 4.23 -15.56 6.05
CA ALA A 160 5.24 -16.35 6.78
C ALA A 160 6.58 -15.65 6.61
N ILE A 161 7.25 -15.36 7.72
CA ILE A 161 8.49 -14.61 7.75
C ILE A 161 9.56 -15.45 8.44
N SER A 162 10.71 -15.62 7.78
CA SER A 162 11.91 -16.22 8.34
C SER A 162 13.02 -15.17 8.36
N VAL A 163 13.64 -14.97 9.52
CA VAL A 163 14.74 -14.04 9.73
C VAL A 163 15.93 -14.82 10.22
N THR A 164 17.01 -14.84 9.43
CA THR A 164 18.28 -15.45 9.85
C THR A 164 19.22 -14.33 10.30
N ASP A 165 19.67 -14.37 11.53
CA ASP A 165 20.61 -13.39 12.07
C ASP A 165 22.04 -13.62 11.53
N LYS A 166 22.97 -12.73 11.92
CA LYS A 166 24.38 -12.81 11.50
C LYS A 166 25.10 -14.08 12.00
N ASP A 167 24.58 -14.72 13.06
CA ASP A 167 25.14 -15.91 13.70
C ASP A 167 24.48 -17.20 13.16
N GLY A 168 23.57 -17.06 12.19
CA GLY A 168 22.87 -18.17 11.54
C GLY A 168 21.65 -18.69 12.32
N VAL A 169 21.23 -18.00 13.38
CA VAL A 169 20.01 -18.35 14.13
C VAL A 169 18.79 -17.91 13.35
N VAL A 170 17.84 -18.81 13.18
CA VAL A 170 16.60 -18.58 12.42
C VAL A 170 15.44 -18.31 13.37
N HIS A 171 14.80 -17.17 13.18
CA HIS A 171 13.55 -16.78 13.86
C HIS A 171 12.41 -16.79 12.86
N THR A 172 11.29 -17.41 13.23
CA THR A 172 10.10 -17.43 12.37
C THR A 172 8.94 -16.73 13.03
N CYS A 173 8.23 -15.93 12.25
CA CYS A 173 7.03 -15.23 12.70
C CYS A 173 5.97 -15.18 11.60
N LYS A 174 4.76 -14.74 11.95
CA LYS A 174 3.64 -14.66 11.01
C LYS A 174 2.92 -13.33 11.19
N ALA A 175 2.38 -12.81 10.09
CA ALA A 175 1.48 -11.66 10.08
C ALA A 175 0.31 -11.91 9.13
N GLY A 176 -0.68 -11.03 9.13
CA GLY A 176 -1.93 -11.22 8.39
C GLY A 176 -2.86 -12.23 9.05
N ASN A 177 -4.04 -12.39 8.46
CA ASN A 177 -5.05 -13.34 8.96
C ASN A 177 -5.69 -14.10 7.79
N PRO A 178 -5.24 -15.34 7.50
CA PRO A 178 -5.76 -16.14 6.40
C PRO A 178 -7.24 -16.56 6.58
N ALA A 179 -7.78 -16.48 7.79
CA ALA A 179 -9.19 -16.74 8.05
C ALA A 179 -10.08 -15.52 7.73
N LEU A 180 -9.51 -14.32 7.66
CA LEU A 180 -10.25 -13.09 7.42
C LEU A 180 -10.38 -12.81 5.93
N ARG A 181 -11.46 -13.22 5.32
CA ARG A 181 -11.81 -12.86 3.94
C ARG A 181 -12.39 -11.46 3.88
N ARG A 182 -11.92 -10.66 2.90
CA ARG A 182 -12.39 -9.28 2.70
C ARG A 182 -13.15 -9.19 1.39
N SER A 183 -14.47 -8.95 1.49
CA SER A 183 -15.34 -8.79 0.32
C SER A 183 -14.81 -7.76 -0.66
N GLY A 184 -14.96 -8.01 -1.96
CA GLY A 184 -14.49 -7.14 -3.03
C GLY A 184 -12.97 -7.15 -3.26
N VAL A 185 -12.18 -7.85 -2.43
CA VAL A 185 -10.74 -7.95 -2.63
C VAL A 185 -10.41 -9.12 -3.54
N LYS A 186 -9.60 -8.84 -4.57
CA LYS A 186 -9.16 -9.78 -5.59
C LYS A 186 -7.81 -10.40 -5.26
N ALA A 187 -6.85 -9.58 -4.84
CA ALA A 187 -5.49 -10.01 -4.57
C ALA A 187 -4.79 -9.11 -3.55
N TYR A 188 -3.70 -9.64 -3.00
CA TYR A 188 -2.77 -8.93 -2.12
C TYR A 188 -1.35 -9.08 -2.65
N HIS A 189 -0.52 -8.05 -2.44
CA HIS A 189 0.89 -8.05 -2.78
C HIS A 189 1.69 -7.35 -1.69
N VAL A 190 2.86 -7.87 -1.36
CA VAL A 190 3.81 -7.16 -0.50
C VAL A 190 4.42 -6.03 -1.34
N LYS A 191 4.08 -4.79 -1.01
CA LYS A 191 4.55 -3.59 -1.74
C LYS A 191 5.88 -3.09 -1.19
N GLU A 192 6.00 -3.00 0.13
CA GLU A 192 7.20 -2.56 0.82
C GLU A 192 7.40 -3.33 2.12
N ILE A 193 8.66 -3.47 2.55
CA ILE A 193 9.03 -3.97 3.86
C ILE A 193 9.96 -2.96 4.50
N ILE A 194 9.58 -2.45 5.67
CA ILE A 194 10.31 -1.43 6.41
C ILE A 194 10.77 -2.02 7.74
N LEU A 195 12.04 -1.90 8.04
CA LEU A 195 12.60 -2.19 9.37
C LEU A 195 12.41 -0.96 10.26
N ALA A 196 11.77 -1.15 11.40
CA ALA A 196 11.57 -0.08 12.37
C ALA A 196 12.92 0.47 12.89
N PRO A 197 12.97 1.72 13.40
CA PRO A 197 14.22 2.34 13.83
C PRO A 197 14.96 1.58 14.94
N ASP A 198 14.25 0.78 15.76
CA ASP A 198 14.84 -0.07 16.81
C ASP A 198 15.46 -1.37 16.27
N ASN A 199 15.33 -1.66 14.98
CA ASN A 199 15.74 -2.91 14.33
C ASN A 199 15.08 -4.18 14.92
N ALA A 200 13.96 -4.05 15.62
CA ALA A 200 13.28 -5.15 16.32
C ALA A 200 11.94 -5.53 15.72
N SER A 201 11.42 -4.75 14.79
CA SER A 201 10.12 -4.97 14.16
C SER A 201 10.14 -4.70 12.67
N LEU A 202 9.34 -5.45 11.92
CA LEU A 202 9.06 -5.21 10.50
C LEU A 202 7.66 -4.61 10.33
N VAL A 203 7.55 -3.69 9.39
CA VAL A 203 6.30 -3.13 8.90
C VAL A 203 6.16 -3.54 7.43
N PHE A 204 5.09 -4.24 7.11
CA PHE A 204 4.73 -4.65 5.76
C PHE A 204 3.66 -3.71 5.21
N LEU A 205 3.96 -3.06 4.11
CA LEU A 205 2.96 -2.40 3.29
C LEU A 205 2.37 -3.43 2.35
N VAL A 206 1.12 -3.80 2.58
CA VAL A 206 0.39 -4.76 1.76
C VAL A 206 -0.56 -4.01 0.83
N GLN A 207 -0.32 -4.12 -0.47
CA GLN A 207 -1.21 -3.64 -1.50
C GLN A 207 -2.42 -4.56 -1.57
N LYS A 208 -3.60 -3.97 -1.56
CA LYS A 208 -4.89 -4.64 -1.69
C LYS A 208 -5.54 -4.20 -2.99
N GLU A 209 -5.75 -5.14 -3.91
CA GLU A 209 -6.47 -4.92 -5.16
C GLU A 209 -7.95 -5.25 -4.97
N GLN A 210 -8.80 -4.30 -5.31
CA GLN A 210 -10.24 -4.47 -5.30
C GLN A 210 -10.77 -4.28 -6.72
N GLN A 211 -11.65 -5.18 -7.14
CA GLN A 211 -12.30 -5.04 -8.42
C GLN A 211 -13.51 -4.11 -8.27
N ASP A 212 -13.58 -3.10 -9.10
CA ASP A 212 -14.77 -2.26 -9.31
C ASP A 212 -15.25 -2.45 -10.74
N THR A 213 -16.46 -2.03 -11.02
CA THR A 213 -17.09 -2.08 -12.36
C THR A 213 -16.31 -1.29 -13.42
N ARG A 214 -15.41 -0.40 -13.00
CA ARG A 214 -14.62 0.50 -13.86
C ARG A 214 -13.13 0.20 -13.92
N GLY A 215 -12.63 -0.73 -13.09
CA GLY A 215 -11.21 -1.04 -13.04
C GLY A 215 -10.77 -1.62 -11.69
N ASN A 216 -9.46 -1.68 -11.47
CA ASN A 216 -8.89 -2.15 -10.21
C ASN A 216 -8.62 -0.95 -9.29
N ASN A 217 -9.25 -0.93 -8.13
CA ASN A 217 -8.91 0.00 -7.07
C ASN A 217 -7.74 -0.56 -6.25
N VAL A 218 -6.78 0.28 -5.94
CA VAL A 218 -5.63 -0.08 -5.09
C VAL A 218 -5.73 0.69 -3.77
N ARG A 219 -5.60 -0.05 -2.68
CA ARG A 219 -5.52 0.48 -1.31
C ARG A 219 -4.39 -0.23 -0.57
N TYR A 220 -3.90 0.41 0.46
CA TYR A 220 -2.81 -0.12 1.28
C TYR A 220 -3.27 -0.50 2.67
N MET A 221 -2.65 -1.54 3.19
CA MET A 221 -2.81 -2.03 4.55
C MET A 221 -1.45 -2.19 5.19
N ILE A 222 -1.39 -2.07 6.50
CA ILE A 222 -0.18 -2.32 7.26
C ILE A 222 -0.35 -3.59 8.08
N GLU A 223 0.69 -4.43 8.05
CA GLU A 223 0.91 -5.51 9.02
C GLU A 223 2.25 -5.28 9.70
N THR A 224 2.31 -5.57 10.98
CA THR A 224 3.54 -5.41 11.76
C THR A 224 3.88 -6.67 12.54
N VAL A 225 5.16 -6.93 12.75
CA VAL A 225 5.61 -8.11 13.50
C VAL A 225 6.96 -7.84 14.16
N GLY A 226 7.13 -8.32 15.40
CA GLY A 226 8.43 -8.39 16.07
C GLY A 226 9.28 -9.51 15.50
N ILE A 227 10.58 -9.30 15.39
CA ILE A 227 11.54 -10.22 14.78
C ILE A 227 12.71 -10.63 15.73
N ASN A 228 12.56 -10.34 17.03
CA ASN A 228 13.52 -10.75 18.06
C ASN A 228 13.01 -11.91 18.88
#